data_d8d2a16e5792e8d447a5de40c9fb2838
#
_entry.id   d8d2a16e5792e8d447a5de40c9fb2838
#
_cell.length_a   1.000
_cell.length_b   1.000
_cell.length_c   1.000
_cell.angle_alpha   90.00
_cell.angle_beta   90.00
_cell.angle_gamma   90.00
#
_symmetry.space_group_name_H-M   'P 1'
#
loop_
_entity.id
_entity.type
_entity.pdbx_description
1 polymer ?
#
loop_
_entity_poly.entity_id
_entity_poly.type
_entity_poly.pdbx_seq_one_letter_code
_entity_poly.pdbx_strand_id
1 'polypeptide(L)'
;MMDKQEESRSKELIKSGQNFLGILNDLKRRPEDAAAELGISLEEITQIIDGKKILSQEIIEKAVKIWPVNISDFYIIYDDTPTGVKLMSAEESKMSSRIMNRSGKPYYEYRDTVMSSVAPFRPEWIMELCQVEDNNSENTDAKWNNGHFMHQFTYFIGNVNFYYLDENYKKQVSIMKTGDSMYISPFVPHTFTSRNKQSNGLILALTYGNKLTGDVKQELSGLSIEAGSQFSLDFSTKEKSSASLLKFHREISSLPINEVSIRTKIPTDTIIDLENAKRLPTHDEIILLARSYNVNSRELMADDKIEKKVVVKPYNECKKWYYPENSKIYEFVELASTPSLPFSKAFEINVQNSDSMDYDFKVGLHQFIYNVGENELLLNWEFNDKKYTKLIQPGDSIYIKPFIKHNFRGNGKLVVLRVGGRIPGDSQRELSLIGKRNTKRAINETMQWFDPHGKKLDIH
;
A
#
# COMPACT_ATOMS: atom_id res chain seq x y z
N MET A 1 20.72 -1.93 27.62
CA MET A 1 20.45 -2.61 26.32
C MET A 1 19.72 -3.94 26.47
N MET A 2 20.12 -4.80 27.42
CA MET A 2 19.42 -6.10 27.68
C MET A 2 17.94 -5.92 28.01
N ASP A 3 17.59 -4.96 28.85
CA ASP A 3 16.20 -4.68 29.30
C ASP A 3 15.21 -4.35 28.17
N LYS A 4 15.64 -3.62 27.13
CA LYS A 4 14.78 -3.28 25.99
C LYS A 4 14.57 -4.45 25.01
N GLN A 5 15.53 -5.36 24.90
CA GLN A 5 15.39 -6.56 24.08
C GLN A 5 14.46 -7.58 24.73
N GLU A 6 14.52 -7.75 26.04
CA GLU A 6 13.58 -8.61 26.80
C GLU A 6 12.15 -8.08 26.75
N GLU A 7 11.96 -6.77 26.92
CA GLU A 7 10.64 -6.13 26.80
C GLU A 7 10.05 -6.28 25.39
N SER A 8 10.86 -6.14 24.35
CA SER A 8 10.42 -6.34 22.96
C SER A 8 10.03 -7.78 22.69
N ARG A 9 10.86 -8.74 23.13
CA ARG A 9 10.60 -10.18 22.98
C ARG A 9 9.33 -10.62 23.72
N SER A 10 9.08 -10.08 24.92
CA SER A 10 7.86 -10.34 25.67
C SER A 10 6.60 -9.86 24.93
N LYS A 11 6.63 -8.66 24.33
CA LYS A 11 5.52 -8.13 23.52
C LYS A 11 5.24 -8.97 22.28
N GLU A 12 6.28 -9.48 21.64
CA GLU A 12 6.15 -10.35 20.48
C GLU A 12 5.53 -11.71 20.82
N LEU A 13 5.94 -12.32 21.93
CA LEU A 13 5.37 -13.56 22.43
C LEU A 13 3.87 -13.40 22.73
N ILE A 14 3.50 -12.31 23.43
CA ILE A 14 2.09 -12.01 23.73
C ILE A 14 1.31 -11.85 22.43
N LYS A 15 1.82 -11.09 21.45
CA LYS A 15 1.14 -10.89 20.18
C LYS A 15 1.00 -12.17 19.37
N SER A 16 2.05 -13.03 19.37
CA SER A 16 2.00 -14.34 18.73
C SER A 16 0.97 -15.27 19.38
N GLY A 17 0.89 -15.26 20.71
CA GLY A 17 -0.12 -16.02 21.45
C GLY A 17 -1.55 -15.56 21.16
N GLN A 18 -1.77 -14.23 21.11
CA GLN A 18 -3.06 -13.65 20.73
C GLN A 18 -3.44 -13.98 19.28
N ASN A 19 -2.49 -13.97 18.35
CA ASN A 19 -2.72 -14.40 16.97
C ASN A 19 -3.12 -15.88 16.90
N PHE A 20 -2.42 -16.72 17.64
CA PHE A 20 -2.76 -18.14 17.72
C PHE A 20 -4.16 -18.37 18.31
N LEU A 21 -4.53 -17.64 19.36
CA LEU A 21 -5.90 -17.67 19.90
C LEU A 21 -6.93 -17.23 18.88
N GLY A 22 -6.63 -16.22 18.05
CA GLY A 22 -7.47 -15.78 16.94
C GLY A 22 -7.71 -16.90 15.92
N ILE A 23 -6.66 -17.60 15.53
CA ILE A 23 -6.75 -18.77 14.63
C ILE A 23 -7.64 -19.86 15.23
N LEU A 24 -7.46 -20.19 16.50
CA LEU A 24 -8.31 -21.18 17.19
C LEU A 24 -9.77 -20.75 17.22
N ASN A 25 -10.04 -19.47 17.49
CA ASN A 25 -11.39 -18.92 17.45
C ASN A 25 -12.03 -19.04 16.05
N ASP A 26 -11.31 -18.74 15.00
CA ASP A 26 -11.80 -18.83 13.62
C ASP A 26 -12.11 -20.29 13.24
N LEU A 27 -11.27 -21.21 13.67
CA LEU A 27 -11.45 -22.65 13.48
C LEU A 27 -12.48 -23.29 14.42
N LYS A 28 -13.01 -22.51 15.39
CA LYS A 28 -13.93 -23.03 16.43
C LYS A 28 -13.28 -24.15 17.26
N ARG A 29 -12.00 -23.99 17.60
CA ARG A 29 -11.25 -24.86 18.49
C ARG A 29 -11.07 -24.20 19.86
N ARG A 30 -11.32 -24.96 20.91
CA ARG A 30 -10.91 -24.58 22.28
C ARG A 30 -9.45 -24.99 22.46
N PRO A 31 -8.77 -24.45 23.47
CA PRO A 31 -7.39 -24.90 23.80
C PRO A 31 -7.26 -26.42 24.00
N GLU A 32 -8.26 -27.06 24.59
CA GLU A 32 -8.31 -28.51 24.80
C GLU A 32 -8.39 -29.29 23.49
N ASP A 33 -9.21 -28.82 22.54
CA ASP A 33 -9.37 -29.43 21.23
C ASP A 33 -8.06 -29.32 20.43
N ALA A 34 -7.44 -28.13 20.46
CA ALA A 34 -6.15 -27.91 19.81
C ALA A 34 -5.02 -28.76 20.42
N ALA A 35 -4.98 -28.91 21.73
CA ALA A 35 -4.02 -29.76 22.43
C ALA A 35 -4.13 -31.23 21.97
N ALA A 36 -5.34 -31.75 21.90
CA ALA A 36 -5.61 -33.12 21.46
C ALA A 36 -5.24 -33.31 19.97
N GLU A 37 -5.66 -32.41 19.08
CA GLU A 37 -5.40 -32.49 17.63
C GLU A 37 -3.91 -32.33 17.29
N LEU A 38 -3.20 -31.43 17.99
CA LEU A 38 -1.77 -31.19 17.78
C LEU A 38 -0.87 -32.18 18.55
N GLY A 39 -1.43 -32.98 19.46
CA GLY A 39 -0.67 -33.95 20.25
C GLY A 39 0.33 -33.30 21.20
N ILE A 40 -0.06 -32.17 21.81
CA ILE A 40 0.73 -31.47 22.85
C ILE A 40 -0.13 -31.26 24.09
N SER A 41 0.45 -30.87 25.21
CA SER A 41 -0.30 -30.69 26.45
C SER A 41 -1.17 -29.42 26.42
N LEU A 42 -2.30 -29.43 27.14
CA LEU A 42 -3.13 -28.25 27.34
C LEU A 42 -2.34 -27.11 28.03
N GLU A 43 -1.45 -27.47 28.95
CA GLU A 43 -0.57 -26.50 29.61
C GLU A 43 0.31 -25.78 28.58
N GLU A 44 0.87 -26.49 27.63
CA GLU A 44 1.69 -25.91 26.57
C GLU A 44 0.90 -24.96 25.68
N ILE A 45 -0.30 -25.35 25.25
CA ILE A 45 -1.23 -24.48 24.50
C ILE A 45 -1.52 -23.20 25.29
N THR A 46 -1.84 -23.32 26.56
CA THR A 46 -2.14 -22.18 27.44
C THR A 46 -0.93 -21.25 27.57
N GLN A 47 0.27 -21.80 27.77
CA GLN A 47 1.50 -20.99 27.85
C GLN A 47 1.80 -20.25 26.54
N ILE A 48 1.49 -20.86 25.38
CA ILE A 48 1.64 -20.19 24.08
C ILE A 48 0.62 -19.03 23.95
N ILE A 49 -0.65 -19.28 24.26
CA ILE A 49 -1.71 -18.26 24.20
C ILE A 49 -1.40 -17.08 25.15
N ASP A 50 -0.90 -17.37 26.33
CA ASP A 50 -0.52 -16.36 27.34
C ASP A 50 0.78 -15.60 26.95
N GLY A 51 1.45 -15.96 25.85
CA GLY A 51 2.73 -15.38 25.48
C GLY A 51 3.89 -15.72 26.42
N LYS A 52 3.79 -16.81 27.16
CA LYS A 52 4.85 -17.33 28.05
C LYS A 52 5.79 -18.32 27.32
N LYS A 53 5.31 -18.93 26.26
CA LYS A 53 6.05 -19.89 25.43
C LYS A 53 5.93 -19.50 23.96
N ILE A 54 7.01 -19.72 23.20
CA ILE A 54 7.02 -19.50 21.74
C ILE A 54 6.17 -20.57 21.05
N LEU A 55 5.39 -20.16 20.05
CA LEU A 55 4.76 -21.06 19.11
C LEU A 55 5.85 -21.62 18.17
N SER A 56 6.22 -22.90 18.34
CA SER A 56 7.33 -23.49 17.61
C SER A 56 6.95 -23.80 16.16
N GLN A 57 7.97 -23.81 15.29
CA GLN A 57 7.81 -24.20 13.88
C GLN A 57 7.20 -25.61 13.74
N GLU A 58 7.56 -26.55 14.63
CA GLU A 58 7.02 -27.91 14.62
C GLU A 58 5.50 -27.91 14.85
N ILE A 59 5.01 -27.09 15.78
CA ILE A 59 3.57 -26.97 16.04
C ILE A 59 2.86 -26.35 14.85
N ILE A 60 3.43 -25.31 14.23
CA ILE A 60 2.89 -24.67 13.03
C ILE A 60 2.79 -25.69 11.88
N GLU A 61 3.84 -26.48 11.64
CA GLU A 61 3.85 -27.50 10.61
C GLU A 61 2.82 -28.62 10.85
N LYS A 62 2.55 -28.98 12.09
CA LYS A 62 1.47 -29.91 12.44
C LYS A 62 0.11 -29.25 12.16
N ALA A 63 -0.08 -28.01 12.58
CA ALA A 63 -1.32 -27.28 12.42
C ALA A 63 -1.75 -27.17 10.93
N VAL A 64 -0.84 -26.76 10.05
CA VAL A 64 -1.15 -26.62 8.60
C VAL A 64 -1.42 -27.95 7.88
N LYS A 65 -1.05 -29.08 8.48
CA LYS A 65 -1.38 -30.42 7.94
C LYS A 65 -2.79 -30.87 8.28
N ILE A 66 -3.35 -30.39 9.39
CA ILE A 66 -4.65 -30.83 9.92
C ILE A 66 -5.73 -29.76 9.84
N TRP A 67 -5.36 -28.50 9.80
CA TRP A 67 -6.28 -27.38 9.71
C TRP A 67 -6.19 -26.67 8.36
N PRO A 68 -7.28 -26.08 7.87
CA PRO A 68 -7.29 -25.34 6.61
C PRO A 68 -6.70 -23.92 6.80
N VAL A 69 -5.43 -23.85 7.21
CA VAL A 69 -4.69 -22.60 7.47
C VAL A 69 -3.34 -22.63 6.77
N ASN A 70 -2.79 -21.47 6.46
CA ASN A 70 -1.46 -21.32 5.89
C ASN A 70 -0.41 -21.06 6.97
N ILE A 71 0.85 -21.38 6.69
CA ILE A 71 1.97 -21.02 7.57
C ILE A 71 1.99 -19.52 7.87
N SER A 72 1.68 -18.68 6.86
CA SER A 72 1.64 -17.22 7.00
C SER A 72 0.67 -16.72 8.06
N ASP A 73 -0.42 -17.46 8.34
CA ASP A 73 -1.42 -17.07 9.32
C ASP A 73 -0.88 -17.04 10.74
N PHE A 74 0.16 -17.83 11.02
CA PHE A 74 0.81 -17.91 12.33
C PHE A 74 1.87 -16.84 12.58
N TYR A 75 2.33 -16.12 11.53
CA TYR A 75 3.38 -15.11 11.67
C TYR A 75 2.81 -13.72 11.90
N ILE A 76 3.32 -13.06 12.93
CA ILE A 76 3.01 -11.67 13.23
C ILE A 76 3.94 -10.72 12.48
N ILE A 77 3.47 -9.52 12.22
CA ILE A 77 4.33 -8.44 11.72
C ILE A 77 5.18 -7.93 12.90
N TYR A 78 6.50 -7.99 12.73
CA TYR A 78 7.45 -7.39 13.66
C TYR A 78 7.37 -5.86 13.56
N ASP A 79 7.13 -5.20 14.69
CA ASP A 79 7.06 -3.74 14.76
C ASP A 79 8.45 -3.12 14.98
N ASP A 80 9.13 -2.81 13.88
CA ASP A 80 10.42 -2.13 13.89
C ASP A 80 10.35 -0.60 14.04
N THR A 81 9.15 -0.08 14.35
CA THR A 81 8.86 1.35 14.50
C THR A 81 8.10 1.63 15.82
N PRO A 82 8.66 1.25 16.97
CA PRO A 82 7.94 1.22 18.27
C PRO A 82 7.55 2.62 18.79
N THR A 83 8.13 3.68 18.27
CA THR A 83 7.80 5.08 18.63
C THR A 83 6.91 5.77 17.59
N GLY A 84 6.41 5.02 16.59
CA GLY A 84 5.57 5.56 15.52
C GLY A 84 6.33 6.20 14.36
N VAL A 85 7.63 6.47 14.53
CA VAL A 85 8.52 7.06 13.52
C VAL A 85 9.82 6.28 13.46
N LYS A 86 10.32 6.07 12.23
CA LYS A 86 11.64 5.49 11.94
C LYS A 86 12.39 6.40 11.01
N LEU A 87 13.70 6.52 11.21
CA LEU A 87 14.57 7.36 10.40
C LEU A 87 15.74 6.54 9.85
N MET A 88 16.26 6.99 8.72
CA MET A 88 17.52 6.56 8.14
C MET A 88 18.26 7.79 7.67
N SER A 89 19.50 7.95 8.13
CA SER A 89 20.34 9.09 7.74
C SER A 89 20.85 8.98 6.30
N ALA A 90 21.20 10.11 5.71
CA ALA A 90 21.84 10.16 4.40
C ALA A 90 23.15 9.35 4.36
N GLU A 91 23.88 9.30 5.47
CA GLU A 91 25.11 8.52 5.59
C GLU A 91 24.84 7.01 5.59
N GLU A 92 23.86 6.54 6.39
CA GLU A 92 23.41 5.14 6.36
C GLU A 92 22.92 4.74 4.97
N SER A 93 22.16 5.63 4.31
CA SER A 93 21.73 5.44 2.92
C SER A 93 22.91 5.26 1.97
N LYS A 94 23.94 6.11 2.09
CA LYS A 94 25.15 6.03 1.27
C LYS A 94 25.94 4.74 1.52
N MET A 95 26.00 4.27 2.76
CA MET A 95 26.68 3.00 3.10
C MET A 95 25.98 1.77 2.50
N SER A 96 24.72 1.85 2.16
CA SER A 96 23.95 0.78 1.49
C SER A 96 24.15 0.72 -0.03
N SER A 97 25.06 1.52 -0.59
CA SER A 97 25.27 1.66 -2.03
C SER A 97 25.53 0.33 -2.73
N ARG A 98 24.81 0.11 -3.83
CA ARG A 98 24.92 -1.08 -4.69
C ARG A 98 24.94 -0.67 -6.15
N ILE A 99 26.00 -1.05 -6.87
CA ILE A 99 26.08 -0.84 -8.32
C ILE A 99 25.36 -1.97 -9.06
N MET A 100 24.42 -1.59 -9.91
CA MET A 100 23.76 -2.51 -10.83
C MET A 100 24.31 -2.33 -12.24
N ASN A 101 24.81 -3.41 -12.82
CA ASN A 101 25.29 -3.43 -14.20
C ASN A 101 24.17 -3.84 -15.15
N ARG A 102 24.14 -3.20 -16.34
CA ARG A 102 23.34 -3.65 -17.48
C ARG A 102 24.26 -3.79 -18.70
N SER A 103 24.18 -4.91 -19.40
CA SER A 103 25.06 -5.24 -20.53
C SER A 103 26.57 -5.08 -20.17
N GLY A 104 26.94 -5.49 -18.96
CA GLY A 104 28.35 -5.49 -18.48
C GLY A 104 28.92 -4.12 -18.07
N LYS A 105 28.11 -3.06 -18.09
CA LYS A 105 28.53 -1.71 -17.66
C LYS A 105 27.74 -1.24 -16.46
N PRO A 106 28.34 -0.43 -15.53
CA PRO A 106 27.58 0.24 -14.47
C PRO A 106 26.44 1.05 -15.07
N TYR A 107 25.24 0.83 -14.54
CA TYR A 107 24.02 1.45 -15.10
C TYR A 107 23.31 2.29 -14.03
N TYR A 108 23.13 1.74 -12.82
CA TYR A 108 22.54 2.41 -11.67
C TYR A 108 23.41 2.24 -10.43
N GLU A 109 23.37 3.20 -9.53
CA GLU A 109 23.74 3.03 -8.13
C GLU A 109 22.48 3.14 -7.28
N TYR A 110 22.11 2.04 -6.60
CA TYR A 110 21.00 1.99 -5.66
C TYR A 110 21.48 2.30 -4.26
N ARG A 111 20.70 3.07 -3.52
CA ARG A 111 20.87 3.31 -2.08
C ARG A 111 19.54 3.11 -1.38
N ASP A 112 19.55 2.40 -0.26
CA ASP A 112 18.35 2.22 0.55
C ASP A 112 17.91 3.56 1.14
N THR A 113 16.61 3.69 1.36
CA THR A 113 16.04 4.70 2.23
C THR A 113 15.27 3.99 3.36
N VAL A 114 14.70 4.75 4.29
CA VAL A 114 14.00 4.16 5.41
C VAL A 114 12.91 3.19 4.94
N MET A 115 12.95 1.99 5.48
CA MET A 115 11.94 0.94 5.27
C MET A 115 11.42 0.46 6.62
N SER A 116 10.17 -0.01 6.67
CA SER A 116 9.58 -0.60 7.86
C SER A 116 8.87 -1.90 7.53
N SER A 117 8.99 -2.89 8.41
CA SER A 117 8.26 -4.15 8.32
C SER A 117 6.74 -3.98 8.44
N VAL A 118 6.29 -2.88 9.03
CA VAL A 118 4.87 -2.51 9.15
C VAL A 118 4.29 -2.05 7.80
N ALA A 119 5.14 -1.59 6.88
CA ALA A 119 4.74 -1.07 5.57
C ALA A 119 5.52 -1.77 4.45
N PRO A 120 4.88 -2.60 3.61
CA PRO A 120 5.56 -3.43 2.60
C PRO A 120 5.94 -2.62 1.34
N PHE A 121 6.64 -1.51 1.53
CA PHE A 121 7.07 -0.59 0.47
C PHE A 121 8.59 -0.57 0.39
N ARG A 122 9.13 -0.32 -0.81
CA ARG A 122 10.56 -0.35 -1.11
C ARG A 122 10.99 0.96 -1.75
N PRO A 123 11.23 2.00 -0.94
CA PRO A 123 11.78 3.26 -1.45
C PRO A 123 13.30 3.19 -1.57
N GLU A 124 13.82 3.75 -2.65
CA GLU A 124 15.25 3.77 -2.95
C GLU A 124 15.66 5.09 -3.59
N TRP A 125 16.87 5.55 -3.31
CA TRP A 125 17.58 6.50 -4.15
C TRP A 125 18.28 5.72 -5.26
N ILE A 126 18.16 6.21 -6.49
CA ILE A 126 18.80 5.61 -7.65
C ILE A 126 19.55 6.71 -8.39
N MET A 127 20.87 6.57 -8.45
CA MET A 127 21.73 7.45 -9.25
C MET A 127 21.92 6.84 -10.64
N GLU A 128 21.67 7.65 -11.65
CA GLU A 128 21.76 7.25 -13.05
C GLU A 128 23.22 7.34 -13.53
N LEU A 129 23.91 6.20 -13.65
CA LEU A 129 25.30 6.13 -14.10
C LEU A 129 25.41 6.07 -15.63
N CYS A 130 24.40 5.51 -16.30
CA CYS A 130 24.30 5.52 -17.75
C CYS A 130 23.93 6.91 -18.25
N GLN A 131 24.64 7.40 -19.26
CA GLN A 131 24.45 8.75 -19.79
C GLN A 131 24.02 8.71 -21.24
N VAL A 132 22.92 9.38 -21.56
CA VAL A 132 22.37 9.55 -22.91
C VAL A 132 21.91 10.99 -23.08
N GLU A 133 22.49 11.72 -24.02
CA GLU A 133 22.21 13.16 -24.21
C GLU A 133 21.06 13.44 -25.19
N ASP A 134 20.75 12.49 -26.06
CA ASP A 134 19.71 12.64 -27.08
C ASP A 134 18.29 12.36 -26.57
N ASN A 135 17.30 12.60 -27.42
CA ASN A 135 15.88 12.36 -27.16
C ASN A 135 15.36 11.13 -27.94
N ASN A 136 16.26 10.24 -28.37
CA ASN A 136 15.89 9.09 -29.16
C ASN A 136 15.34 7.98 -28.24
N SER A 137 14.05 7.69 -28.34
CA SER A 137 13.41 6.60 -27.59
C SER A 137 13.92 5.20 -27.98
N GLU A 138 14.62 5.08 -29.12
CA GLU A 138 15.26 3.85 -29.63
C GLU A 138 16.76 3.81 -29.32
N ASN A 139 17.28 4.71 -28.49
CA ASN A 139 18.69 4.71 -28.13
C ASN A 139 19.11 3.37 -27.52
N THR A 140 20.14 2.75 -28.10
CA THR A 140 20.58 1.39 -27.72
C THR A 140 21.32 1.34 -26.38
N ASP A 141 21.78 2.46 -25.84
CA ASP A 141 22.41 2.54 -24.50
C ASP A 141 21.35 2.54 -23.40
N ALA A 142 20.13 2.97 -23.70
CA ALA A 142 18.98 2.85 -22.79
C ALA A 142 18.53 1.38 -22.66
N LYS A 143 18.96 0.70 -21.59
CA LYS A 143 18.68 -0.73 -21.36
C LYS A 143 17.39 -0.89 -20.56
N TRP A 144 16.35 -1.37 -21.21
CA TRP A 144 15.01 -1.54 -20.69
C TRP A 144 14.91 -2.67 -19.65
N ASN A 145 14.04 -2.50 -18.66
CA ASN A 145 13.53 -3.59 -17.83
C ASN A 145 12.25 -4.19 -18.47
N ASN A 146 11.77 -5.29 -17.91
CA ASN A 146 10.53 -5.94 -18.35
C ASN A 146 9.28 -5.43 -17.61
N GLY A 147 9.41 -4.34 -16.84
CA GLY A 147 8.39 -3.93 -15.89
C GLY A 147 8.39 -4.82 -14.63
N HIS A 148 7.87 -4.30 -13.54
CA HIS A 148 7.74 -5.02 -12.26
C HIS A 148 6.28 -5.03 -11.80
N PHE A 149 5.94 -5.96 -10.92
CA PHE A 149 4.59 -6.12 -10.37
C PHE A 149 4.11 -4.92 -9.55
N MET A 150 5.01 -4.14 -9.00
CA MET A 150 4.68 -3.03 -8.11
C MET A 150 4.35 -1.76 -8.90
N HIS A 151 3.49 -0.92 -8.35
CA HIS A 151 3.37 0.48 -8.75
C HIS A 151 4.64 1.24 -8.39
N GLN A 152 4.99 2.29 -9.13
CA GLN A 152 6.12 3.13 -8.78
C GLN A 152 5.76 4.61 -8.92
N PHE A 153 6.05 5.36 -7.86
CA PHE A 153 6.17 6.81 -7.90
C PHE A 153 7.65 7.17 -8.00
N THR A 154 7.98 8.20 -8.76
CA THR A 154 9.36 8.72 -8.87
C THR A 154 9.37 10.24 -8.84
N TYR A 155 10.30 10.79 -8.06
CA TYR A 155 10.66 12.19 -8.02
C TYR A 155 12.06 12.37 -8.60
N PHE A 156 12.28 13.40 -9.43
CA PHE A 156 13.51 13.59 -10.17
C PHE A 156 14.36 14.72 -9.57
N ILE A 157 15.68 14.52 -9.55
CA ILE A 157 16.70 15.51 -9.19
C ILE A 157 17.76 15.51 -10.29
N GLY A 158 18.05 16.69 -10.85
CA GLY A 158 18.92 16.83 -12.03
C GLY A 158 18.18 16.54 -13.34
N ASN A 159 18.95 16.29 -14.39
CA ASN A 159 18.40 16.03 -15.72
C ASN A 159 18.45 14.53 -16.04
N VAL A 160 17.28 13.91 -16.20
CA VAL A 160 17.09 12.48 -16.44
C VAL A 160 16.23 12.24 -17.65
N ASN A 161 16.61 11.27 -18.50
CA ASN A 161 15.70 10.71 -19.48
C ASN A 161 14.90 9.59 -18.83
N PHE A 162 13.60 9.67 -18.90
CA PHE A 162 12.67 8.62 -18.51
C PHE A 162 12.10 7.95 -19.78
N TYR A 163 12.48 6.70 -20.01
CA TYR A 163 12.01 5.88 -21.13
C TYR A 163 10.91 4.95 -20.66
N TYR A 164 9.80 4.82 -21.42
CA TYR A 164 8.68 3.95 -21.07
C TYR A 164 7.91 3.49 -22.30
N LEU A 165 7.17 2.39 -22.20
CA LEU A 165 6.17 2.02 -23.18
C LEU A 165 4.83 2.69 -22.83
N ASP A 166 4.23 3.33 -23.82
CA ASP A 166 2.88 3.89 -23.70
C ASP A 166 1.80 2.80 -23.79
N GLU A 167 0.53 3.20 -23.76
CA GLU A 167 -0.63 2.31 -23.85
C GLU A 167 -0.70 1.54 -25.17
N ASN A 168 -0.06 2.05 -26.23
CA ASN A 168 0.02 1.42 -27.55
C ASN A 168 1.31 0.62 -27.76
N TYR A 169 2.06 0.36 -26.68
CA TYR A 169 3.36 -0.31 -26.70
C TYR A 169 4.42 0.40 -27.55
N LYS A 170 4.28 1.71 -27.73
CA LYS A 170 5.30 2.54 -28.41
C LYS A 170 6.29 3.07 -27.38
N LYS A 171 7.56 3.05 -27.74
CA LYS A 171 8.63 3.61 -26.92
C LYS A 171 8.55 5.13 -26.90
N GLN A 172 8.56 5.67 -25.70
CA GLN A 172 8.54 7.09 -25.41
C GLN A 172 9.77 7.47 -24.59
N VAL A 173 10.15 8.73 -24.67
CA VAL A 173 11.14 9.33 -23.76
C VAL A 173 10.63 10.69 -23.29
N SER A 174 10.65 10.90 -21.97
CA SER A 174 10.35 12.18 -21.34
C SER A 174 11.62 12.74 -20.70
N ILE A 175 11.88 14.02 -20.94
CA ILE A 175 13.01 14.73 -20.34
C ILE A 175 12.56 15.30 -19.02
N MET A 176 13.12 14.77 -17.93
CA MET A 176 12.76 15.11 -16.57
C MET A 176 13.81 16.03 -15.96
N LYS A 177 13.36 16.97 -15.11
CA LYS A 177 14.17 17.94 -14.39
C LYS A 177 13.89 17.84 -12.88
N THR A 178 14.70 18.51 -12.08
CA THR A 178 14.46 18.59 -10.63
C THR A 178 13.04 19.11 -10.33
N GLY A 179 12.31 18.36 -9.50
CA GLY A 179 10.95 18.67 -9.11
C GLY A 179 9.89 17.99 -9.96
N ASP A 180 10.22 17.53 -11.16
CA ASP A 180 9.31 16.71 -11.97
C ASP A 180 9.04 15.38 -11.26
N SER A 181 7.91 14.77 -11.59
CA SER A 181 7.51 13.49 -11.01
C SER A 181 6.80 12.60 -12.02
N MET A 182 6.79 11.31 -11.76
CA MET A 182 6.01 10.36 -12.55
C MET A 182 5.40 9.26 -11.69
N TYR A 183 4.38 8.64 -12.24
CA TYR A 183 3.76 7.40 -11.76
C TYR A 183 3.72 6.39 -12.89
N ILE A 184 4.04 5.12 -12.59
CA ILE A 184 3.85 3.99 -13.49
C ILE A 184 3.08 2.86 -12.82
N SER A 185 2.16 2.25 -13.58
CA SER A 185 1.41 1.07 -13.18
C SER A 185 2.27 -0.20 -13.32
N PRO A 186 1.84 -1.34 -12.71
CA PRO A 186 2.54 -2.60 -12.84
C PRO A 186 2.80 -3.03 -14.30
N PHE A 187 3.92 -3.74 -14.48
CA PHE A 187 4.32 -4.37 -15.73
C PHE A 187 4.55 -3.42 -16.93
N VAL A 188 4.77 -2.13 -16.70
CA VAL A 188 5.21 -1.20 -17.73
C VAL A 188 6.73 -1.29 -17.86
N PRO A 189 7.27 -1.71 -19.01
CA PRO A 189 8.70 -1.66 -19.30
C PRO A 189 9.19 -0.21 -19.30
N HIS A 190 10.30 0.04 -18.61
CA HIS A 190 10.85 1.39 -18.48
C HIS A 190 12.35 1.36 -18.18
N THR A 191 12.99 2.50 -18.29
CA THR A 191 14.37 2.72 -17.83
C THR A 191 14.66 4.21 -17.68
N PHE A 192 15.77 4.53 -17.02
CA PHE A 192 16.24 5.89 -16.79
C PHE A 192 17.70 6.03 -17.21
N THR A 193 18.09 7.21 -17.65
CA THR A 193 19.49 7.56 -17.91
C THR A 193 19.74 9.00 -17.54
N SER A 194 20.95 9.32 -17.12
CA SER A 194 21.37 10.70 -16.92
C SER A 194 21.55 11.42 -18.26
N ARG A 195 21.31 12.72 -18.31
CA ARG A 195 21.53 13.55 -19.51
C ARG A 195 22.81 14.36 -19.46
N ASN A 196 23.41 14.55 -18.31
CA ASN A 196 24.54 15.46 -18.16
C ASN A 196 25.81 14.70 -17.79
N LYS A 197 26.88 14.88 -18.57
CA LYS A 197 28.21 14.30 -18.27
C LYS A 197 28.88 14.88 -17.03
N GLN A 198 28.47 16.07 -16.60
CA GLN A 198 29.08 16.76 -15.45
C GLN A 198 28.43 16.37 -14.13
N SER A 199 27.17 15.93 -14.13
CA SER A 199 26.45 15.50 -12.93
C SER A 199 25.46 14.39 -13.27
N ASN A 200 25.50 13.30 -12.52
CA ASN A 200 24.52 12.23 -12.67
C ASN A 200 23.14 12.70 -12.21
N GLY A 201 22.11 12.31 -12.94
CA GLY A 201 20.73 12.43 -12.48
C GLY A 201 20.49 11.50 -11.30
N LEU A 202 19.62 11.93 -10.39
CA LEU A 202 19.20 11.16 -9.23
C LEU A 202 17.70 11.06 -9.21
N ILE A 203 17.17 9.87 -8.92
CA ILE A 203 15.73 9.68 -8.72
C ILE A 203 15.47 9.12 -7.32
N LEU A 204 14.41 9.59 -6.72
CA LEU A 204 13.78 8.94 -5.58
C LEU A 204 12.66 8.07 -6.11
N ALA A 205 12.85 6.77 -6.13
CA ALA A 205 11.87 5.80 -6.56
C ALA A 205 11.24 5.12 -5.35
N LEU A 206 9.92 5.08 -5.30
CA LEU A 206 9.19 4.31 -4.31
C LEU A 206 8.29 3.31 -5.02
N THR A 207 8.63 2.03 -4.88
CA THR A 207 7.80 0.93 -5.36
C THR A 207 6.88 0.45 -4.24
N TYR A 208 5.61 0.25 -4.54
CA TYR A 208 4.62 -0.15 -3.56
C TYR A 208 3.55 -1.06 -4.17
N GLY A 209 3.08 -2.01 -3.35
CA GLY A 209 1.95 -2.87 -3.68
C GLY A 209 0.63 -2.21 -3.34
N ASN A 210 -0.41 -2.65 -4.01
CA ASN A 210 -1.80 -2.34 -3.68
C ASN A 210 -2.49 -3.64 -3.17
N LYS A 211 -3.79 -3.77 -3.35
CA LYS A 211 -4.61 -4.90 -2.87
C LYS A 211 -4.12 -6.28 -3.32
N LEU A 212 -3.55 -6.40 -4.52
CA LEU A 212 -3.06 -7.68 -5.06
C LEU A 212 -1.82 -8.27 -4.37
N THR A 213 -1.20 -7.56 -3.44
CA THR A 213 -0.02 -8.06 -2.71
C THR A 213 -0.42 -8.90 -1.49
N GLY A 214 0.43 -9.86 -1.10
CA GLY A 214 0.23 -10.71 0.07
C GLY A 214 -0.88 -11.76 -0.13
N ASP A 215 -1.91 -11.78 0.71
CA ASP A 215 -2.89 -12.86 0.78
C ASP A 215 -3.67 -13.06 -0.51
N VAL A 216 -4.10 -11.96 -1.16
CA VAL A 216 -4.75 -12.04 -2.49
C VAL A 216 -3.84 -12.70 -3.53
N LYS A 217 -2.54 -12.38 -3.52
CA LYS A 217 -1.57 -13.02 -4.41
C LYS A 217 -1.38 -14.51 -4.08
N GLN A 218 -1.42 -14.86 -2.80
CA GLN A 218 -1.34 -16.27 -2.38
C GLN A 218 -2.58 -17.05 -2.82
N GLU A 219 -3.77 -16.49 -2.62
CA GLU A 219 -5.03 -17.07 -3.08
C GLU A 219 -5.02 -17.29 -4.60
N LEU A 220 -4.65 -16.27 -5.38
CA LEU A 220 -4.52 -16.39 -6.84
C LEU A 220 -3.53 -17.47 -7.25
N SER A 221 -2.43 -17.67 -6.50
CA SER A 221 -1.45 -18.71 -6.80
C SER A 221 -1.95 -20.13 -6.53
N GLY A 222 -2.99 -20.26 -5.69
CA GLY A 222 -3.67 -21.54 -5.41
C GLY A 222 -4.70 -21.93 -6.48
N LEU A 223 -5.04 -21.01 -7.39
CA LEU A 223 -5.94 -21.28 -8.52
C LEU A 223 -5.15 -21.71 -9.75
N SER A 224 -5.82 -22.34 -10.74
CA SER A 224 -5.21 -22.49 -12.06
C SER A 224 -5.05 -21.12 -12.73
N ILE A 225 -4.11 -20.99 -13.67
CA ILE A 225 -3.90 -19.74 -14.43
C ILE A 225 -5.20 -19.35 -15.15
N GLU A 226 -5.92 -20.33 -15.71
CA GLU A 226 -7.16 -20.13 -16.43
C GLU A 226 -8.28 -19.61 -15.52
N ALA A 227 -8.41 -20.17 -14.30
CA ALA A 227 -9.39 -19.72 -13.34
C ALA A 227 -9.04 -18.33 -12.77
N GLY A 228 -7.78 -18.13 -12.36
CA GLY A 228 -7.32 -16.86 -11.82
C GLY A 228 -7.43 -15.70 -12.80
N SER A 229 -7.18 -15.95 -14.09
CA SER A 229 -7.29 -14.91 -15.13
C SER A 229 -8.73 -14.43 -15.38
N GLN A 230 -9.75 -15.22 -15.04
CA GLN A 230 -11.16 -14.84 -15.20
C GLN A 230 -11.61 -13.74 -14.22
N PHE A 231 -10.88 -13.53 -13.13
CA PHE A 231 -11.11 -12.37 -12.25
C PHE A 231 -10.69 -11.04 -12.88
N SER A 232 -9.93 -11.07 -14.00
CA SER A 232 -9.59 -9.87 -14.75
C SER A 232 -10.73 -9.52 -15.71
N LEU A 233 -11.73 -8.80 -15.20
CA LEU A 233 -12.87 -8.33 -15.98
C LEU A 233 -12.43 -7.31 -17.06
N ASP A 234 -13.23 -7.16 -18.13
CA ASP A 234 -12.92 -6.20 -19.20
C ASP A 234 -13.30 -4.77 -18.81
N PHE A 235 -12.32 -4.02 -18.37
CA PHE A 235 -12.44 -2.59 -18.02
C PHE A 235 -11.85 -1.67 -19.11
N SER A 236 -11.75 -2.14 -20.36
CA SER A 236 -11.18 -1.36 -21.45
C SER A 236 -11.99 -0.13 -21.86
N THR A 237 -13.32 -0.16 -21.63
CA THR A 237 -14.22 1.01 -21.74
C THR A 237 -15.18 1.03 -20.56
N LYS A 238 -15.84 2.17 -20.34
CA LYS A 238 -16.81 2.34 -19.25
C LYS A 238 -18.02 1.41 -19.42
N GLU A 239 -18.48 1.23 -20.66
CA GLU A 239 -19.58 0.33 -21.00
C GLU A 239 -19.22 -1.12 -20.75
N LYS A 240 -18.02 -1.56 -21.13
CA LYS A 240 -17.53 -2.92 -20.89
C LYS A 240 -17.28 -3.19 -19.41
N SER A 241 -16.74 -2.21 -18.68
CA SER A 241 -16.59 -2.30 -17.21
C SER A 241 -17.94 -2.55 -16.55
N SER A 242 -18.96 -1.71 -16.86
CA SER A 242 -20.29 -1.88 -16.33
C SER A 242 -20.92 -3.23 -16.72
N ALA A 243 -20.82 -3.61 -17.98
CA ALA A 243 -21.35 -4.88 -18.49
C ALA A 243 -20.72 -6.09 -17.79
N SER A 244 -19.41 -6.08 -17.60
CA SER A 244 -18.66 -7.14 -16.92
C SER A 244 -19.08 -7.26 -15.46
N LEU A 245 -19.24 -6.14 -14.75
CA LEU A 245 -19.69 -6.14 -13.35
C LEU A 245 -21.14 -6.65 -13.21
N LEU A 246 -22.05 -6.18 -14.07
CA LEU A 246 -23.45 -6.62 -14.08
C LEU A 246 -23.54 -8.13 -14.31
N LYS A 247 -22.87 -8.63 -15.33
CA LYS A 247 -22.84 -10.04 -15.68
C LYS A 247 -22.23 -10.89 -14.56
N PHE A 248 -21.08 -10.48 -14.01
CA PHE A 248 -20.41 -11.17 -12.92
C PHE A 248 -21.34 -11.33 -11.71
N HIS A 249 -21.96 -10.24 -11.23
CA HIS A 249 -22.82 -10.27 -10.06
C HIS A 249 -24.13 -11.03 -10.29
N ARG A 250 -24.68 -11.02 -11.51
CA ARG A 250 -25.84 -11.86 -11.86
C ARG A 250 -25.47 -13.34 -11.86
N GLU A 251 -24.33 -13.71 -12.44
CA GLU A 251 -23.90 -15.11 -12.56
C GLU A 251 -23.55 -15.73 -11.21
N ILE A 252 -22.81 -15.01 -10.33
CA ILE A 252 -22.54 -15.52 -8.97
C ILE A 252 -23.80 -15.64 -8.12
N SER A 253 -24.87 -14.88 -8.44
CA SER A 253 -26.18 -14.99 -7.82
C SER A 253 -27.06 -16.07 -8.48
N SER A 254 -26.57 -16.73 -9.54
CA SER A 254 -27.30 -17.76 -10.32
C SER A 254 -28.65 -17.26 -10.81
N LEU A 255 -28.78 -15.99 -11.16
CA LEU A 255 -30.02 -15.39 -11.62
C LEU A 255 -30.14 -15.45 -13.16
N PRO A 256 -31.14 -16.12 -13.73
CA PRO A 256 -31.40 -15.99 -15.15
C PRO A 256 -31.97 -14.60 -15.48
N ILE A 257 -31.74 -14.11 -16.69
CA ILE A 257 -32.16 -12.76 -17.13
C ILE A 257 -33.64 -12.50 -16.91
N ASN A 258 -34.49 -13.52 -17.17
CA ASN A 258 -35.93 -13.41 -16.94
C ASN A 258 -36.27 -13.14 -15.47
N GLU A 259 -35.61 -13.79 -14.53
CA GLU A 259 -35.82 -13.56 -13.10
C GLU A 259 -35.38 -12.14 -12.70
N VAL A 260 -34.26 -11.65 -13.23
CA VAL A 260 -33.82 -10.26 -13.03
C VAL A 260 -34.88 -9.29 -13.56
N SER A 261 -35.43 -9.55 -14.76
CA SER A 261 -36.49 -8.72 -15.35
C SER A 261 -37.77 -8.71 -14.47
N ILE A 262 -38.15 -9.84 -13.91
CA ILE A 262 -39.31 -9.93 -13.01
C ILE A 262 -39.09 -9.09 -11.74
N ARG A 263 -37.93 -9.19 -11.13
CA ARG A 263 -37.56 -8.47 -9.88
C ARG A 263 -37.46 -6.97 -10.09
N THR A 264 -36.83 -6.56 -11.19
CA THR A 264 -36.49 -5.14 -11.44
C THR A 264 -37.55 -4.39 -12.24
N LYS A 265 -38.40 -5.10 -12.99
CA LYS A 265 -39.29 -4.56 -14.01
C LYS A 265 -38.55 -3.96 -15.22
N ILE A 266 -37.24 -4.20 -15.33
CA ILE A 266 -36.44 -3.84 -16.50
C ILE A 266 -36.70 -4.91 -17.58
N PRO A 267 -37.01 -4.53 -18.86
CA PRO A 267 -37.20 -5.48 -19.94
C PRO A 267 -35.95 -6.36 -20.15
N THR A 268 -36.16 -7.63 -20.49
CA THR A 268 -35.08 -8.59 -20.76
C THR A 268 -34.12 -8.10 -21.82
N ASP A 269 -34.59 -7.52 -22.92
CA ASP A 269 -33.76 -6.99 -23.99
C ASP A 269 -32.86 -5.85 -23.48
N THR A 270 -33.36 -5.02 -22.56
CA THR A 270 -32.60 -3.96 -21.90
C THR A 270 -31.46 -4.55 -21.07
N ILE A 271 -31.73 -5.59 -20.28
CA ILE A 271 -30.70 -6.25 -19.46
C ILE A 271 -29.61 -6.87 -20.35
N ILE A 272 -30.04 -7.53 -21.45
CA ILE A 272 -29.13 -8.09 -22.46
C ILE A 272 -28.25 -6.99 -23.09
N ASP A 273 -28.82 -5.84 -23.43
CA ASP A 273 -28.09 -4.72 -24.01
C ASP A 273 -27.07 -4.12 -23.02
N LEU A 274 -27.40 -4.06 -21.73
CA LEU A 274 -26.48 -3.64 -20.68
C LEU A 274 -25.31 -4.64 -20.53
N GLU A 275 -25.56 -5.93 -20.47
CA GLU A 275 -24.53 -6.96 -20.34
C GLU A 275 -23.70 -7.16 -21.62
N ASN A 276 -24.17 -6.69 -22.76
CA ASN A 276 -23.41 -6.65 -24.01
C ASN A 276 -22.70 -5.31 -24.28
N ALA A 277 -22.62 -4.46 -23.27
CA ALA A 277 -21.94 -3.16 -23.33
C ALA A 277 -22.48 -2.22 -24.44
N LYS A 278 -23.74 -2.33 -24.83
CA LYS A 278 -24.34 -1.46 -25.85
C LYS A 278 -24.63 -0.07 -25.31
N ARG A 279 -24.85 0.07 -23.99
CA ARG A 279 -25.01 1.32 -23.29
C ARG A 279 -24.68 1.17 -21.79
N LEU A 280 -24.53 2.27 -21.12
CA LEU A 280 -24.44 2.32 -19.66
C LEU A 280 -25.84 2.22 -19.03
N PRO A 281 -25.96 1.59 -17.84
CA PRO A 281 -27.17 1.66 -17.04
C PRO A 281 -27.39 3.08 -16.52
N THR A 282 -28.63 3.48 -16.35
CA THR A 282 -29.01 4.67 -15.60
C THR A 282 -28.78 4.45 -14.10
N HIS A 283 -28.77 5.52 -13.32
CA HIS A 283 -28.65 5.41 -11.86
C HIS A 283 -29.77 4.57 -11.24
N ASP A 284 -31.00 4.74 -11.70
CA ASP A 284 -32.15 3.98 -11.21
C ASP A 284 -32.03 2.49 -11.58
N GLU A 285 -31.58 2.18 -12.79
CA GLU A 285 -31.31 0.79 -13.20
C GLU A 285 -30.22 0.14 -12.33
N ILE A 286 -29.13 0.87 -11.99
CA ILE A 286 -28.10 0.37 -11.08
C ILE A 286 -28.72 0.03 -9.71
N ILE A 287 -29.56 0.89 -9.14
CA ILE A 287 -30.21 0.65 -7.85
C ILE A 287 -31.10 -0.58 -7.89
N LEU A 288 -31.92 -0.73 -8.95
CA LEU A 288 -32.81 -1.86 -9.11
C LEU A 288 -32.05 -3.18 -9.29
N LEU A 289 -31.01 -3.17 -10.14
CA LEU A 289 -30.17 -4.34 -10.38
C LEU A 289 -29.39 -4.74 -9.11
N ALA A 290 -28.80 -3.77 -8.39
CA ALA A 290 -28.10 -4.03 -7.15
C ALA A 290 -28.99 -4.67 -6.08
N ARG A 291 -30.24 -4.19 -5.93
CA ARG A 291 -31.24 -4.83 -5.06
C ARG A 291 -31.57 -6.25 -5.50
N SER A 292 -31.71 -6.47 -6.81
CA SER A 292 -32.01 -7.79 -7.38
C SER A 292 -30.88 -8.79 -7.11
N TYR A 293 -29.63 -8.36 -7.19
CA TYR A 293 -28.42 -9.16 -6.94
C TYR A 293 -28.04 -9.22 -5.46
N ASN A 294 -28.71 -8.45 -4.60
CA ASN A 294 -28.40 -8.32 -3.18
C ASN A 294 -26.96 -7.81 -2.94
N VAL A 295 -26.54 -6.80 -3.70
CA VAL A 295 -25.23 -6.14 -3.56
C VAL A 295 -25.39 -4.64 -3.32
N ASN A 296 -24.33 -3.99 -2.87
CA ASN A 296 -24.30 -2.52 -2.83
C ASN A 296 -24.25 -1.99 -4.28
N SER A 297 -24.97 -0.90 -4.57
CA SER A 297 -25.00 -0.31 -5.92
C SER A 297 -23.62 0.10 -6.44
N ARG A 298 -22.68 0.42 -5.56
CA ARG A 298 -21.28 0.71 -5.92
C ARG A 298 -20.58 -0.45 -6.64
N GLU A 299 -20.98 -1.69 -6.35
CA GLU A 299 -20.37 -2.89 -6.96
C GLU A 299 -20.72 -3.03 -8.45
N LEU A 300 -21.76 -2.32 -8.90
CA LEU A 300 -22.21 -2.29 -10.29
C LEU A 300 -21.80 -1.00 -11.02
N MET A 301 -21.16 -0.06 -10.32
CA MET A 301 -20.70 1.18 -10.93
C MET A 301 -19.40 0.95 -11.69
N ALA A 302 -19.41 1.32 -12.98
CA ALA A 302 -18.23 1.28 -13.79
C ALA A 302 -17.14 2.19 -13.23
N ASP A 303 -15.92 1.68 -13.14
CA ASP A 303 -14.76 2.51 -12.83
C ASP A 303 -14.54 3.53 -13.95
N ASP A 304 -14.06 4.70 -13.55
CA ASP A 304 -13.53 5.65 -14.51
C ASP A 304 -12.32 4.99 -15.21
N LYS A 305 -12.25 5.15 -16.54
CA LYS A 305 -11.17 4.60 -17.35
C LYS A 305 -9.82 4.87 -16.67
N ILE A 306 -9.00 3.85 -16.54
CA ILE A 306 -7.57 4.03 -16.22
C ILE A 306 -6.95 4.75 -17.42
N GLU A 307 -6.87 6.07 -17.35
CA GLU A 307 -6.54 6.90 -18.50
C GLU A 307 -5.12 6.67 -18.99
N LYS A 308 -4.17 6.46 -18.04
CA LYS A 308 -2.76 6.29 -18.41
C LYS A 308 -2.06 5.31 -17.47
N LYS A 309 -1.34 4.35 -18.07
CA LYS A 309 -0.41 3.48 -17.34
C LYS A 309 0.81 4.24 -16.81
N VAL A 310 1.15 5.35 -17.47
CA VAL A 310 2.25 6.24 -17.13
C VAL A 310 1.72 7.66 -17.03
N VAL A 311 1.94 8.29 -15.88
CA VAL A 311 1.63 9.71 -15.63
C VAL A 311 2.93 10.47 -15.46
N VAL A 312 3.27 11.33 -16.41
CA VAL A 312 4.40 12.27 -16.29
C VAL A 312 3.84 13.63 -15.88
N LYS A 313 4.39 14.23 -14.83
CA LYS A 313 3.93 15.51 -14.30
C LYS A 313 5.12 16.48 -14.13
N PRO A 314 5.26 17.42 -15.08
CA PRO A 314 6.24 18.50 -14.96
C PRO A 314 5.93 19.41 -13.76
N TYR A 315 6.96 19.88 -13.07
CA TYR A 315 6.81 20.70 -11.86
C TYR A 315 6.04 22.00 -12.09
N ASN A 316 6.19 22.63 -13.26
CA ASN A 316 5.49 23.84 -13.63
C ASN A 316 3.99 23.66 -13.88
N GLU A 317 3.53 22.42 -14.03
CA GLU A 317 2.11 22.06 -14.19
C GLU A 317 1.46 21.64 -12.84
N CYS A 318 2.26 21.58 -11.77
CA CYS A 318 1.80 21.17 -10.47
C CYS A 318 0.92 22.24 -9.79
N LYS A 319 -0.21 21.80 -9.22
CA LYS A 319 -1.03 22.66 -8.36
C LYS A 319 -0.31 22.92 -7.05
N LYS A 320 -0.48 24.15 -6.53
CA LYS A 320 0.12 24.58 -5.25
C LYS A 320 -0.92 25.17 -4.35
N TRP A 321 -0.81 24.93 -3.05
CA TRP A 321 -1.65 25.52 -2.02
C TRP A 321 -0.94 25.57 -0.67
N TYR A 322 -1.43 26.43 0.24
CA TYR A 322 -0.97 26.45 1.62
C TYR A 322 -1.83 25.57 2.52
N TYR A 323 -1.22 24.92 3.49
CA TYR A 323 -1.92 24.15 4.49
C TYR A 323 -1.27 24.33 5.87
N PRO A 324 -2.06 24.57 6.94
CA PRO A 324 -3.51 24.83 6.90
C PRO A 324 -3.84 26.12 6.13
N GLU A 325 -5.07 26.25 5.66
CA GLU A 325 -5.51 27.26 4.69
C GLU A 325 -5.18 28.72 5.09
N ASN A 326 -5.32 29.05 6.38
CA ASN A 326 -5.07 30.40 6.89
C ASN A 326 -3.63 30.61 7.39
N SER A 327 -2.73 29.74 7.03
CA SER A 327 -1.30 29.83 7.41
C SER A 327 -0.40 29.67 6.19
N LYS A 328 0.82 30.17 6.29
CA LYS A 328 1.85 29.95 5.27
C LYS A 328 2.94 29.01 5.77
N ILE A 329 2.60 28.08 6.69
CA ILE A 329 3.57 27.18 7.29
C ILE A 329 4.06 26.14 6.29
N TYR A 330 3.13 25.55 5.50
CA TYR A 330 3.46 24.55 4.52
C TYR A 330 2.85 24.91 3.16
N GLU A 331 3.69 25.06 2.15
CA GLU A 331 3.25 25.12 0.76
C GLU A 331 3.34 23.70 0.18
N PHE A 332 2.20 23.16 -0.22
CA PHE A 332 2.09 21.87 -0.89
C PHE A 332 2.17 22.04 -2.39
N VAL A 333 2.92 21.16 -3.05
CA VAL A 333 2.95 21.00 -4.50
C VAL A 333 2.49 19.60 -4.82
N GLU A 334 1.42 19.46 -5.61
CA GLU A 334 0.82 18.17 -5.97
C GLU A 334 1.65 17.47 -7.04
N LEU A 335 2.30 16.37 -6.68
CA LEU A 335 3.10 15.55 -7.59
C LEU A 335 2.24 14.50 -8.33
N ALA A 336 2.89 13.69 -9.17
CA ALA A 336 2.22 12.68 -9.97
C ALA A 336 1.44 11.68 -9.11
N SER A 337 0.21 11.40 -9.51
CA SER A 337 -0.69 10.43 -8.88
C SER A 337 -1.70 9.93 -9.90
N THR A 338 -2.48 8.91 -9.58
CA THR A 338 -3.55 8.39 -10.42
C THR A 338 -4.83 8.21 -9.62
N PRO A 339 -6.01 8.49 -10.20
CA PRO A 339 -7.31 8.19 -9.58
C PRO A 339 -7.50 6.70 -9.25
N SER A 340 -6.87 5.80 -10.01
CA SER A 340 -6.93 4.34 -9.78
C SER A 340 -6.31 3.90 -8.45
N LEU A 341 -5.49 4.77 -7.82
CA LEU A 341 -4.91 4.55 -6.50
C LEU A 341 -5.30 5.70 -5.53
N PRO A 342 -6.55 5.75 -5.10
CA PRO A 342 -7.07 6.87 -4.30
C PRO A 342 -6.33 7.08 -2.98
N PHE A 343 -5.67 6.04 -2.47
CA PHE A 343 -4.89 6.06 -1.24
C PHE A 343 -3.37 6.18 -1.48
N SER A 344 -2.96 6.67 -2.65
CA SER A 344 -1.58 7.04 -2.96
C SER A 344 -1.55 8.52 -3.35
N LYS A 345 -0.84 9.34 -2.56
CA LYS A 345 -0.71 10.79 -2.77
C LYS A 345 0.73 11.20 -2.58
N ALA A 346 1.26 11.93 -3.55
CA ALA A 346 2.63 12.43 -3.52
C ALA A 346 2.63 13.97 -3.51
N PHE A 347 3.49 14.54 -2.68
CA PHE A 347 3.64 15.98 -2.51
C PHE A 347 5.11 16.37 -2.39
N GLU A 348 5.45 17.53 -2.92
CA GLU A 348 6.57 18.31 -2.38
C GLU A 348 5.98 19.28 -1.34
N ILE A 349 6.61 19.43 -0.19
CA ILE A 349 6.20 20.34 0.87
C ILE A 349 7.34 21.30 1.15
N ASN A 350 7.11 22.58 0.89
CA ASN A 350 7.99 23.65 1.32
C ASN A 350 7.61 24.06 2.74
N VAL A 351 8.45 23.71 3.70
CA VAL A 351 8.31 24.11 5.11
C VAL A 351 8.81 25.55 5.22
N GLN A 352 7.98 26.45 5.76
CA GLN A 352 8.32 27.85 5.95
C GLN A 352 8.40 28.17 7.45
N ASN A 353 9.44 28.88 7.85
CA ASN A 353 9.58 29.31 9.23
C ASN A 353 8.43 30.24 9.60
N SER A 354 7.60 29.82 10.55
CA SER A 354 6.50 30.64 11.07
C SER A 354 6.65 30.71 12.58
N ASP A 355 6.85 31.91 13.10
CA ASP A 355 6.99 32.16 14.54
C ASP A 355 5.68 31.97 15.33
N SER A 356 4.56 31.70 14.67
CA SER A 356 3.25 31.93 15.27
C SER A 356 2.34 30.71 15.46
N MET A 357 2.54 29.57 14.79
CA MET A 357 1.64 28.42 14.96
C MET A 357 2.32 27.08 14.63
N ASP A 358 2.24 26.14 15.57
CA ASP A 358 2.44 24.72 15.31
C ASP A 358 1.19 24.12 14.71
N TYR A 359 1.30 23.53 13.54
CA TYR A 359 0.25 22.72 12.98
C TYR A 359 0.71 21.26 12.93
N ASP A 360 -0.06 20.37 13.59
CA ASP A 360 0.23 18.96 13.63
C ASP A 360 -0.53 18.21 12.54
N PHE A 361 0.18 17.50 11.70
CA PHE A 361 -0.41 16.52 10.80
C PHE A 361 -0.85 15.28 11.57
N LYS A 362 -1.99 14.72 11.16
CA LYS A 362 -2.47 13.41 11.61
C LYS A 362 -3.12 12.72 10.42
N VAL A 363 -2.36 11.87 9.74
CA VAL A 363 -2.73 11.26 8.44
C VAL A 363 -2.98 9.77 8.62
N GLY A 364 -4.11 9.27 8.11
CA GLY A 364 -4.51 7.86 8.18
C GLY A 364 -3.82 6.95 7.15
N LEU A 365 -2.67 7.35 6.62
CA LEU A 365 -1.86 6.61 5.65
C LEU A 365 -0.43 6.51 6.15
N HIS A 366 0.30 5.48 5.71
CA HIS A 366 1.75 5.42 5.85
C HIS A 366 2.39 6.60 5.12
N GLN A 367 3.42 7.20 5.69
CA GLN A 367 4.12 8.30 5.06
C GLN A 367 5.61 7.97 4.94
N PHE A 368 6.14 8.14 3.74
CA PHE A 368 7.58 8.15 3.43
C PHE A 368 7.96 9.57 3.08
N ILE A 369 8.91 10.13 3.80
CA ILE A 369 9.28 11.54 3.77
C ILE A 369 10.78 11.66 3.59
N TYR A 370 11.20 12.56 2.72
CA TYR A 370 12.60 12.76 2.34
C TYR A 370 12.96 14.24 2.42
N ASN A 371 14.01 14.58 3.14
CA ASN A 371 14.54 15.93 3.09
C ASN A 371 15.36 16.09 1.81
N VAL A 372 14.76 16.69 0.79
CA VAL A 372 15.38 16.98 -0.52
C VAL A 372 15.89 18.41 -0.62
N GLY A 373 15.70 19.20 0.45
CA GLY A 373 16.22 20.57 0.55
C GLY A 373 17.70 20.60 0.95
N GLU A 374 18.22 21.82 1.04
CA GLU A 374 19.60 22.09 1.46
C GLU A 374 19.72 22.33 2.98
N ASN A 375 18.60 22.56 3.66
CA ASN A 375 18.57 22.92 5.06
C ASN A 375 18.08 21.74 5.93
N GLU A 376 18.53 21.76 7.17
CA GLU A 376 18.00 20.89 8.20
C GLU A 376 16.58 21.31 8.63
N LEU A 377 15.78 20.34 9.04
CA LEU A 377 14.44 20.54 9.56
C LEU A 377 14.28 19.84 10.90
N LEU A 378 13.46 20.38 11.79
CA LEU A 378 13.11 19.77 13.05
C LEU A 378 11.81 19.01 12.91
N LEU A 379 11.81 17.69 13.09
CA LEU A 379 10.64 16.84 13.19
C LEU A 379 10.23 16.69 14.65
N ASN A 380 9.00 17.03 14.97
CA ASN A 380 8.37 16.73 16.26
C ASN A 380 7.23 15.74 16.06
N TRP A 381 7.07 14.78 16.98
CA TRP A 381 5.93 13.86 16.97
C TRP A 381 5.52 13.41 18.37
N GLU A 382 4.31 12.88 18.47
CA GLU A 382 3.74 12.37 19.70
C GLU A 382 3.31 10.91 19.52
N PHE A 383 3.68 10.06 20.46
CA PHE A 383 3.30 8.66 20.48
C PHE A 383 3.12 8.19 21.93
N ASN A 384 1.94 7.65 22.26
CA ASN A 384 1.57 7.20 23.61
C ASN A 384 1.87 8.26 24.67
N ASP A 385 1.37 9.48 24.47
CA ASP A 385 1.51 10.67 25.34
C ASP A 385 2.98 11.12 25.57
N LYS A 386 3.93 10.54 24.84
CA LYS A 386 5.33 10.97 24.86
C LYS A 386 5.64 11.81 23.61
N LYS A 387 6.33 12.92 23.84
CA LYS A 387 6.79 13.83 22.79
C LYS A 387 8.24 13.49 22.41
N TYR A 388 8.49 13.52 21.14
CA TYR A 388 9.79 13.24 20.53
C TYR A 388 10.17 14.37 19.60
N THR A 389 11.46 14.61 19.47
CA THR A 389 12.02 15.61 18.57
C THR A 389 13.29 15.05 17.93
N LYS A 390 13.47 15.30 16.63
CA LYS A 390 14.67 14.90 15.89
C LYS A 390 14.99 15.92 14.82
N LEU A 391 16.28 16.27 14.70
CA LEU A 391 16.81 17.05 13.59
C LEU A 391 16.97 16.14 12.37
N ILE A 392 16.49 16.61 11.21
CA ILE A 392 16.48 15.90 9.93
C ILE A 392 17.41 16.63 8.98
N GLN A 393 18.51 15.99 8.62
CA GLN A 393 19.51 16.55 7.71
C GLN A 393 19.08 16.39 6.22
N PRO A 394 19.63 17.19 5.30
CA PRO A 394 19.51 16.96 3.87
C PRO A 394 19.86 15.52 3.48
N GLY A 395 18.98 14.87 2.72
CA GLY A 395 19.13 13.46 2.30
C GLY A 395 18.62 12.41 3.30
N ASP A 396 18.25 12.80 4.52
CA ASP A 396 17.62 11.89 5.47
C ASP A 396 16.24 11.46 4.99
N SER A 397 15.86 10.25 5.36
CA SER A 397 14.54 9.67 5.09
C SER A 397 13.81 9.28 6.37
N ILE A 398 12.47 9.42 6.34
CA ILE A 398 11.60 9.25 7.50
C ILE A 398 10.41 8.38 7.09
N TYR A 399 10.10 7.39 7.90
CA TYR A 399 8.83 6.66 7.85
C TYR A 399 7.97 7.05 9.05
N ILE A 400 6.69 7.37 8.80
CA ILE A 400 5.71 7.69 9.85
C ILE A 400 4.50 6.76 9.71
N LYS A 401 4.14 6.08 10.80
CA LYS A 401 2.94 5.24 10.88
C LYS A 401 1.66 6.06 10.71
N PRO A 402 0.56 5.43 10.25
CA PRO A 402 -0.75 6.09 10.22
C PRO A 402 -1.16 6.66 11.58
N PHE A 403 -1.81 7.83 11.52
CA PHE A 403 -2.37 8.55 12.66
C PHE A 403 -1.38 9.09 13.71
N ILE A 404 -0.08 9.02 13.46
CA ILE A 404 0.92 9.68 14.31
C ILE A 404 0.80 11.20 14.13
N LYS A 405 0.64 11.90 15.25
CA LYS A 405 0.63 13.36 15.30
C LYS A 405 2.06 13.87 15.15
N HIS A 406 2.32 14.73 14.17
CA HIS A 406 3.68 15.23 13.88
C HIS A 406 3.66 16.57 13.16
N ASN A 407 4.78 17.30 13.25
CA ASN A 407 5.01 18.53 12.51
C ASN A 407 6.49 18.70 12.13
N PHE A 408 6.73 19.60 11.19
CA PHE A 408 8.07 20.02 10.77
C PHE A 408 8.25 21.50 11.05
N ARG A 409 9.45 21.89 11.53
CA ARG A 409 9.83 23.28 11.75
C ARG A 409 11.15 23.57 11.02
N GLY A 410 11.34 24.82 10.64
CA GLY A 410 12.49 25.31 9.91
C GLY A 410 12.11 25.83 8.54
N ASN A 411 13.10 25.96 7.67
CA ASN A 411 12.91 26.41 6.29
C ASN A 411 13.57 25.39 5.36
N GLY A 412 12.78 24.57 4.68
CA GLY A 412 13.32 23.49 3.86
C GLY A 412 12.27 22.81 3.00
N LYS A 413 12.69 21.77 2.30
CA LYS A 413 11.89 21.09 1.29
C LYS A 413 11.84 19.60 1.55
N LEU A 414 10.63 19.06 1.60
CA LEU A 414 10.36 17.64 1.78
C LEU A 414 9.66 17.07 0.56
N VAL A 415 9.98 15.85 0.16
CA VAL A 415 9.12 15.00 -0.69
C VAL A 415 8.40 14.03 0.22
N VAL A 416 7.07 13.97 0.10
CA VAL A 416 6.20 13.15 0.94
C VAL A 416 5.35 12.25 0.06
N LEU A 417 5.47 10.93 0.26
CA LEU A 417 4.56 9.97 -0.32
C LEU A 417 3.68 9.34 0.77
N ARG A 418 2.37 9.47 0.62
CA ARG A 418 1.35 8.87 1.48
C ARG A 418 0.75 7.66 0.81
N VAL A 419 0.83 6.50 1.45
CA VAL A 419 0.40 5.22 0.86
C VAL A 419 -0.46 4.44 1.85
N GLY A 420 -1.61 3.97 1.39
CA GLY A 420 -2.61 3.33 2.23
C GLY A 420 -2.33 1.87 2.59
N GLY A 421 -1.52 1.18 1.85
CA GLY A 421 -1.38 -0.28 2.00
C GLY A 421 -2.71 -1.00 1.74
N ARG A 422 -3.08 -1.97 2.59
CA ARG A 422 -4.29 -2.78 2.43
C ARG A 422 -5.49 -2.30 3.23
N ILE A 423 -5.28 -1.49 4.28
CA ILE A 423 -6.35 -1.12 5.22
C ILE A 423 -7.37 -0.15 4.60
N PRO A 424 -6.98 0.97 3.94
CA PRO A 424 -7.94 1.88 3.34
C PRO A 424 -8.77 1.23 2.22
N GLY A 425 -9.99 1.67 2.04
CA GLY A 425 -10.93 1.13 1.07
C GLY A 425 -11.86 0.09 1.68
N ASP A 426 -11.92 -1.12 1.12
CA ASP A 426 -12.90 -2.14 1.54
C ASP A 426 -12.63 -2.66 2.95
N SER A 427 -11.37 -2.94 3.31
CA SER A 427 -11.04 -3.32 4.70
C SER A 427 -11.41 -2.23 5.72
N GLN A 428 -11.24 -0.96 5.38
CA GLN A 428 -11.67 0.16 6.24
C GLN A 428 -13.20 0.21 6.40
N ARG A 429 -13.95 -0.12 5.34
CA ARG A 429 -15.42 -0.21 5.41
C ARG A 429 -15.86 -1.35 6.29
N GLU A 430 -15.23 -2.51 6.16
CA GLU A 430 -15.48 -3.67 7.02
C GLU A 430 -15.19 -3.34 8.50
N LEU A 431 -14.04 -2.74 8.80
CA LEU A 431 -13.71 -2.26 10.14
C LEU A 431 -14.76 -1.26 10.68
N SER A 432 -15.33 -0.43 9.79
CA SER A 432 -16.40 0.51 10.17
C SER A 432 -17.72 -0.20 10.50
N LEU A 433 -18.04 -1.30 9.80
CA LEU A 433 -19.23 -2.11 10.06
C LEU A 433 -19.14 -2.86 11.39
N ILE A 434 -17.98 -3.46 11.71
CA ILE A 434 -17.79 -4.16 12.98
C ILE A 434 -17.60 -3.21 14.17
N GLY A 435 -17.27 -1.94 13.90
CA GLY A 435 -17.13 -0.88 14.89
C GLY A 435 -15.83 -0.90 15.70
N LYS A 436 -15.51 0.22 16.35
CA LYS A 436 -14.24 0.44 17.05
C LYS A 436 -13.92 -0.63 18.11
N ARG A 437 -14.94 -1.12 18.82
CA ARG A 437 -14.77 -2.14 19.85
C ARG A 437 -14.25 -3.45 19.27
N ASN A 438 -14.91 -3.94 18.22
CA ASN A 438 -14.53 -5.18 17.57
C ASN A 438 -13.24 -5.03 16.76
N THR A 439 -12.94 -3.83 16.24
CA THR A 439 -11.65 -3.53 15.62
C THR A 439 -10.49 -3.79 16.58
N LYS A 440 -10.63 -3.49 17.89
CA LYS A 440 -9.60 -3.82 18.89
C LYS A 440 -9.36 -5.34 18.99
N ARG A 441 -10.43 -6.14 18.92
CA ARG A 441 -10.33 -7.60 18.88
C ARG A 441 -9.73 -8.12 17.58
N ALA A 442 -10.05 -7.52 16.45
CA ALA A 442 -9.43 -7.85 15.17
C ALA A 442 -7.90 -7.56 15.14
N ILE A 443 -7.44 -6.57 15.93
CA ILE A 443 -6.01 -6.28 16.09
C ILE A 443 -5.32 -7.25 17.04
N ASN A 444 -5.97 -7.54 18.20
CA ASN A 444 -5.42 -8.39 19.24
C ASN A 444 -6.56 -9.20 19.89
N GLU A 445 -6.69 -10.47 19.53
CA GLU A 445 -7.67 -11.34 20.15
C GLU A 445 -7.22 -11.71 21.59
N THR A 446 -8.09 -11.47 22.54
CA THR A 446 -7.81 -11.71 23.97
C THR A 446 -8.83 -12.60 24.65
N MET A 447 -9.83 -13.08 23.91
CA MET A 447 -10.95 -13.84 24.45
C MET A 447 -11.22 -15.06 23.57
N GLN A 448 -11.48 -16.20 24.19
CA GLN A 448 -11.97 -17.38 23.48
C GLN A 448 -13.38 -17.08 22.89
N TRP A 449 -13.64 -17.59 21.70
CA TRP A 449 -14.95 -17.43 21.03
C TRP A 449 -16.11 -18.02 21.88
N PHE A 450 -15.80 -19.02 22.66
CA PHE A 450 -16.73 -19.68 23.58
C PHE A 450 -16.10 -19.78 24.96
N ASP A 451 -16.63 -19.03 25.92
CA ASP A 451 -16.28 -19.10 27.33
C ASP A 451 -17.48 -19.60 28.14
N PRO A 452 -17.49 -20.90 28.56
CA PRO A 452 -18.58 -21.46 29.33
C PRO A 452 -18.77 -20.80 30.72
N HIS A 453 -17.74 -20.11 31.23
CA HIS A 453 -17.78 -19.42 32.52
C HIS A 453 -18.13 -17.94 32.39
N GLY A 454 -18.41 -17.49 31.17
CA GLY A 454 -18.95 -16.17 30.89
C GLY A 454 -18.22 -15.03 31.55
N LYS A 455 -16.98 -14.74 31.17
CA LYS A 455 -16.46 -13.40 31.42
C LYS A 455 -17.44 -12.43 30.79
N LYS A 456 -18.22 -11.72 31.63
CA LYS A 456 -19.14 -10.69 31.14
C LYS A 456 -18.35 -9.76 30.26
N LEU A 457 -18.76 -9.65 29.01
CA LEU A 457 -18.29 -8.62 28.11
C LEU A 457 -18.58 -7.28 28.81
N ASP A 458 -17.56 -6.55 29.23
CA ASP A 458 -17.73 -5.16 29.62
C ASP A 458 -18.25 -4.39 28.42
N ILE A 459 -19.57 -4.14 28.41
CA ILE A 459 -20.32 -3.50 27.34
C ILE A 459 -20.30 -1.97 27.55
N HIS A 460 -19.15 -1.39 27.90
CA HIS A 460 -19.04 0.07 28.00
C HIS A 460 -18.18 0.68 26.90
#